data_38eba77562a1c6ffc699d14058d77831
#
_entry.id   38eba77562a1c6ffc699d14058d77831
#
_cell.length_a   1.000
_cell.length_b   1.000
_cell.length_c   1.000
_cell.angle_alpha   90.00
_cell.angle_beta   90.00
_cell.angle_gamma   90.00
#
_symmetry.space_group_name_H-M   'P 1'
#
loop_
_entity.id
_entity.type
_entity.pdbx_description
1 polymer ?
#
loop_
_entity_poly.entity_id
_entity_poly.type
_entity_poly.pdbx_seq_one_letter_code
_entity_poly.pdbx_strand_id
1 'polypeptide(L)'
;MPVHLTELDRGRAAATFDQMAQSIAGYEASAEVTPFTSKFDAFLAGKAQFTPQEQAGYALFRGKAQCNNCHRDGGPGEDPLFTDFTASNIGTPANPMLPYYAEQQPDARGYAANPAGSGYVDPGVGGFLTERNLLSHPSAVDARWRPLAAENMGRFQVPTLRNVDKRPNPGFVKAYGHNGYFKSLKSIVHFYNTRDVLRRCGTSDPGEGTTCWPPPESTDNMNTKFVGRLGLSDEEENALVSFTQTLTDGVMQR
;
A
#
# COMPACT_ATOMS: atom_id res chain seq x y z
N MET A 1 6.43 15.78 -29.42
CA MET A 1 7.85 15.57 -29.84
C MET A 1 8.59 14.91 -28.71
N PRO A 2 9.33 13.85 -28.92
CA PRO A 2 10.21 13.32 -27.88
C PRO A 2 11.27 14.38 -27.54
N VAL A 3 11.51 14.61 -26.26
CA VAL A 3 12.53 15.52 -25.80
C VAL A 3 13.87 14.78 -25.90
N HIS A 4 14.74 15.25 -26.78
CA HIS A 4 16.11 14.73 -26.91
C HIS A 4 17.03 15.47 -25.95
N LEU A 5 17.32 14.86 -24.79
CA LEU A 5 18.29 15.36 -23.83
C LEU A 5 19.70 14.89 -24.19
N THR A 6 20.70 15.76 -24.00
CA THR A 6 22.11 15.36 -24.04
C THR A 6 22.42 14.42 -22.86
N GLU A 7 23.48 13.64 -22.92
CA GLU A 7 23.94 12.80 -21.80
C GLU A 7 24.21 13.66 -20.53
N LEU A 8 24.77 14.86 -20.70
CA LEU A 8 25.01 15.79 -19.59
C LEU A 8 23.68 16.23 -18.94
N ASP A 9 22.66 16.55 -19.76
CA ASP A 9 21.36 16.99 -19.24
C ASP A 9 20.60 15.82 -18.58
N ARG A 10 20.72 14.60 -19.11
CA ARG A 10 20.18 13.39 -18.46
C ARG A 10 20.81 13.18 -17.10
N GLY A 11 22.13 13.29 -16.98
CA GLY A 11 22.84 13.18 -15.70
C GLY A 11 22.42 14.24 -14.69
N ARG A 12 22.27 15.49 -15.14
CA ARG A 12 21.77 16.58 -14.29
C ARG A 12 20.33 16.34 -13.84
N ALA A 13 19.45 15.91 -14.74
CA ALA A 13 18.05 15.60 -14.41
C ALA A 13 17.96 14.45 -13.39
N ALA A 14 18.73 13.38 -13.58
CA ALA A 14 18.78 12.26 -12.61
C ALA A 14 19.28 12.72 -11.24
N ALA A 15 20.38 13.47 -11.17
CA ALA A 15 20.92 13.98 -9.91
C ALA A 15 19.92 14.93 -9.19
N THR A 16 19.21 15.76 -9.95
CA THR A 16 18.16 16.64 -9.40
C THR A 16 16.99 15.84 -8.86
N PHE A 17 16.56 14.81 -9.59
CA PHE A 17 15.50 13.89 -9.13
C PHE A 17 15.88 13.20 -7.82
N ASP A 18 17.11 12.67 -7.71
CA ASP A 18 17.61 12.04 -6.50
C ASP A 18 17.65 13.01 -5.31
N GLN A 19 18.05 14.27 -5.54
CA GLN A 19 18.03 15.31 -4.50
C GLN A 19 16.62 15.64 -4.05
N MET A 20 15.65 15.70 -4.97
CA MET A 20 14.24 15.89 -4.63
C MET A 20 13.72 14.73 -3.81
N ALA A 21 13.98 13.48 -4.23
CA ALA A 21 13.56 12.28 -3.51
C ALA A 21 14.16 12.23 -2.10
N GLN A 22 15.45 12.55 -1.93
CA GLN A 22 16.10 12.61 -0.63
C GLN A 22 15.52 13.72 0.26
N SER A 23 15.16 14.87 -0.31
CA SER A 23 14.54 15.97 0.43
C SER A 23 13.15 15.59 0.93
N ILE A 24 12.36 14.90 0.10
CA ILE A 24 11.04 14.37 0.48
C ILE A 24 11.20 13.33 1.59
N ALA A 25 12.11 12.36 1.43
CA ALA A 25 12.37 11.35 2.45
C ALA A 25 12.82 11.96 3.80
N GLY A 26 13.66 13.03 3.74
CA GLY A 26 14.06 13.78 4.93
C GLY A 26 12.90 14.48 5.62
N TYR A 27 11.96 15.04 4.84
CA TYR A 27 10.73 15.61 5.40
C TYR A 27 9.81 14.54 5.99
N GLU A 28 9.62 13.43 5.30
CA GLU A 28 8.80 12.31 5.79
C GLU A 28 9.34 11.71 7.09
N ALA A 29 10.68 11.70 7.28
CA ALA A 29 11.32 11.27 8.52
C ALA A 29 11.29 12.34 9.64
N SER A 30 10.79 13.54 9.36
CA SER A 30 10.74 14.61 10.35
C SER A 30 9.70 14.37 11.44
N ALA A 31 9.92 14.98 12.61
CA ALA A 31 8.98 14.91 13.71
C ALA A 31 7.62 15.60 13.43
N GLU A 32 7.50 16.33 12.33
CA GLU A 32 6.21 16.88 11.86
C GLU A 32 5.34 15.78 11.25
N VAL A 33 5.94 14.91 10.43
CA VAL A 33 5.24 13.84 9.71
C VAL A 33 5.12 12.57 10.55
N THR A 34 6.18 12.26 11.34
CA THR A 34 6.23 11.08 12.21
C THR A 34 6.35 11.46 13.68
N PRO A 35 5.29 12.04 14.28
CA PRO A 35 5.35 12.55 15.65
C PRO A 35 5.36 11.45 16.72
N PHE A 36 4.97 10.22 16.41
CA PHE A 36 4.83 9.10 17.35
C PHE A 36 4.00 9.48 18.58
N THR A 37 2.80 10.01 18.34
CA THR A 37 1.87 10.49 19.37
C THR A 37 0.54 9.75 19.39
N SER A 38 0.49 8.57 18.79
CA SER A 38 -0.71 7.73 18.74
C SER A 38 -1.02 7.08 20.09
N LYS A 39 -2.22 6.50 20.20
CA LYS A 39 -2.58 5.69 21.39
C LYS A 39 -1.65 4.49 21.56
N PHE A 40 -1.17 3.90 20.44
CA PHE A 40 -0.20 2.81 20.47
C PHE A 40 1.12 3.27 21.10
N ASP A 41 1.63 4.46 20.72
CA ASP A 41 2.86 5.02 21.31
C ASP A 41 2.69 5.29 22.81
N ALA A 42 1.51 5.82 23.20
CA ALA A 42 1.17 6.01 24.61
C ALA A 42 1.10 4.69 25.39
N PHE A 43 0.58 3.64 24.77
CA PHE A 43 0.56 2.28 25.34
C PHE A 43 1.97 1.75 25.55
N LEU A 44 2.85 1.84 24.56
CA LEU A 44 4.26 1.43 24.69
C LEU A 44 4.99 2.20 25.78
N ALA A 45 4.66 3.49 25.97
CA ALA A 45 5.23 4.34 27.02
C ALA A 45 4.58 4.10 28.40
N GLY A 46 3.62 3.18 28.55
CA GLY A 46 2.90 2.93 29.78
C GLY A 46 1.94 4.04 30.22
N LYS A 47 1.60 4.97 29.30
CA LYS A 47 0.75 6.15 29.54
C LYS A 47 -0.72 5.94 29.15
N ALA A 48 -1.03 4.89 28.40
CA ALA A 48 -2.38 4.51 28.01
C ALA A 48 -2.58 3.01 28.10
N GLN A 49 -3.85 2.59 28.16
CA GLN A 49 -4.23 1.18 28.07
C GLN A 49 -5.15 0.98 26.86
N PHE A 50 -5.04 -0.19 26.24
CA PHE A 50 -6.00 -0.61 25.23
C PHE A 50 -7.32 -1.03 25.89
N THR A 51 -8.42 -0.77 25.18
CA THR A 51 -9.68 -1.42 25.50
C THR A 51 -9.59 -2.93 25.27
N PRO A 52 -10.48 -3.75 25.81
CA PRO A 52 -10.48 -5.19 25.55
C PRO A 52 -10.51 -5.53 24.05
N GLN A 53 -11.24 -4.76 23.24
CA GLN A 53 -11.33 -4.96 21.79
C GLN A 53 -10.02 -4.60 21.06
N GLU A 54 -9.38 -3.49 21.42
CA GLU A 54 -8.08 -3.09 20.86
C GLU A 54 -6.98 -4.10 21.26
N GLN A 55 -7.03 -4.59 22.51
CA GLN A 55 -6.08 -5.61 22.99
C GLN A 55 -6.25 -6.93 22.22
N ALA A 56 -7.48 -7.36 21.99
CA ALA A 56 -7.78 -8.53 21.17
C ALA A 56 -7.29 -8.33 19.73
N GLY A 57 -7.53 -7.16 19.14
CA GLY A 57 -7.05 -6.79 17.82
C GLY A 57 -5.52 -6.83 17.71
N TYR A 58 -4.81 -6.31 18.71
CA TYR A 58 -3.34 -6.37 18.75
C TYR A 58 -2.81 -7.82 18.84
N ALA A 59 -3.44 -8.64 19.67
CA ALA A 59 -3.09 -10.06 19.76
C ALA A 59 -3.32 -10.80 18.43
N LEU A 60 -4.43 -10.51 17.73
CA LEU A 60 -4.72 -11.04 16.39
C LEU A 60 -3.70 -10.56 15.36
N PHE A 61 -3.36 -9.27 15.38
CA PHE A 61 -2.40 -8.65 14.47
C PHE A 61 -1.04 -9.35 14.50
N ARG A 62 -0.53 -9.69 15.70
CA ARG A 62 0.73 -10.41 15.90
C ARG A 62 0.60 -11.92 15.73
N GLY A 63 -0.59 -12.47 15.94
CA GLY A 63 -0.86 -13.90 15.97
C GLY A 63 -1.64 -14.39 14.74
N LYS A 64 -2.90 -14.77 14.93
CA LYS A 64 -3.76 -15.45 13.95
C LYS A 64 -3.88 -14.72 12.61
N ALA A 65 -3.98 -13.40 12.63
CA ALA A 65 -4.12 -12.58 11.41
C ALA A 65 -2.79 -12.37 10.66
N GLN A 66 -1.65 -12.66 11.27
CA GLN A 66 -0.31 -12.64 10.67
C GLN A 66 0.11 -11.28 10.05
N CYS A 67 -0.55 -10.17 10.42
CA CYS A 67 -0.29 -8.85 9.85
C CYS A 67 1.14 -8.37 10.13
N ASN A 68 1.68 -8.73 11.32
CA ASN A 68 3.03 -8.38 11.77
C ASN A 68 4.16 -9.01 10.91
N ASN A 69 3.86 -9.95 10.04
CA ASN A 69 4.87 -10.51 9.13
C ASN A 69 5.40 -9.47 8.11
N CYS A 70 4.55 -8.51 7.76
CA CYS A 70 4.87 -7.43 6.82
C CYS A 70 4.79 -6.06 7.51
N HIS A 71 3.78 -5.85 8.36
CA HIS A 71 3.55 -4.60 9.09
C HIS A 71 4.17 -4.68 10.49
N ARG A 72 5.49 -4.68 10.58
CA ARG A 72 6.22 -4.85 11.84
C ARG A 72 5.97 -3.71 12.81
N ASP A 73 5.61 -4.04 14.04
CA ASP A 73 5.32 -3.11 15.13
C ASP A 73 6.56 -2.67 15.92
N GLY A 74 7.75 -2.92 15.35
CA GLY A 74 9.04 -2.60 15.96
C GLY A 74 9.51 -3.66 16.97
N GLY A 75 10.76 -3.53 17.37
CA GLY A 75 11.41 -4.28 18.43
C GLY A 75 11.87 -3.36 19.57
N PRO A 76 12.57 -3.89 20.58
CA PRO A 76 13.15 -3.06 21.63
C PRO A 76 14.10 -2.00 21.06
N GLY A 77 13.75 -0.72 21.23
CA GLY A 77 14.52 0.42 20.72
C GLY A 77 14.32 0.76 19.25
N GLU A 78 13.35 0.13 18.59
CA GLU A 78 12.94 0.46 17.22
C GLU A 78 11.61 1.21 17.22
N ASP A 79 11.51 2.23 16.38
CA ASP A 79 10.25 2.94 16.18
C ASP A 79 9.21 2.02 15.50
N PRO A 80 7.95 2.01 15.98
CA PRO A 80 6.90 1.16 15.43
C PRO A 80 6.36 1.72 14.11
N LEU A 81 7.06 1.49 13.02
CA LEU A 81 6.70 2.00 11.70
C LEU A 81 5.56 1.21 11.04
N PHE A 82 5.26 0.02 11.50
CA PHE A 82 4.24 -0.86 10.92
C PHE A 82 4.43 -1.11 9.43
N THR A 83 5.67 -1.29 9.03
CA THR A 83 6.12 -1.71 7.71
C THR A 83 7.48 -2.38 7.82
N ASP A 84 7.79 -3.28 6.90
CA ASP A 84 9.13 -3.87 6.71
C ASP A 84 9.79 -3.33 5.43
N PHE A 85 9.14 -2.37 4.75
CA PHE A 85 9.58 -1.77 3.48
C PHE A 85 9.74 -2.78 2.33
N THR A 86 9.28 -4.02 2.48
CA THR A 86 9.25 -4.99 1.38
C THR A 86 8.08 -4.72 0.43
N ALA A 87 7.92 -5.55 -0.57
CA ALA A 87 6.82 -5.47 -1.51
C ALA A 87 6.03 -6.78 -1.59
N SER A 88 4.72 -6.68 -1.70
CA SER A 88 3.81 -7.83 -1.78
C SER A 88 2.68 -7.58 -2.77
N ASN A 89 2.27 -8.62 -3.50
CA ASN A 89 1.02 -8.61 -4.25
C ASN A 89 -0.07 -9.27 -3.41
N ILE A 90 -0.98 -8.47 -2.88
CA ILE A 90 -2.11 -8.98 -2.09
C ILE A 90 -3.30 -9.41 -2.96
N GLY A 91 -3.20 -9.35 -4.29
CA GLY A 91 -4.27 -9.74 -5.22
C GLY A 91 -5.44 -8.75 -5.24
N THR A 92 -5.18 -7.46 -5.04
CA THR A 92 -6.21 -6.41 -5.10
C THR A 92 -6.94 -6.45 -6.44
N PRO A 93 -8.29 -6.40 -6.47
CA PRO A 93 -9.04 -6.27 -7.72
C PRO A 93 -8.74 -4.94 -8.43
N ALA A 94 -8.89 -4.92 -9.75
CA ALA A 94 -8.86 -3.65 -10.49
C ALA A 94 -9.95 -2.70 -9.99
N ASN A 95 -9.63 -1.40 -9.90
CA ASN A 95 -10.60 -0.39 -9.49
C ASN A 95 -11.15 0.35 -10.71
N PRO A 96 -12.36 0.01 -11.21
CA PRO A 96 -12.91 0.62 -12.41
C PRO A 96 -13.17 2.14 -12.28
N MET A 97 -13.18 2.65 -11.05
CA MET A 97 -13.37 4.07 -10.76
C MET A 97 -12.06 4.87 -10.78
N LEU A 98 -10.94 4.24 -11.15
CA LEU A 98 -9.66 4.93 -11.23
C LEU A 98 -9.66 5.89 -12.43
N PRO A 99 -9.51 7.23 -12.22
CA PRO A 99 -9.55 8.21 -13.32
C PRO A 99 -8.54 7.93 -14.42
N TYR A 100 -7.40 7.34 -14.07
CA TYR A 100 -6.32 6.97 -14.99
C TYR A 100 -6.79 6.10 -16.17
N TYR A 101 -7.83 5.28 -15.98
CA TYR A 101 -8.40 4.47 -17.07
C TYR A 101 -9.13 5.27 -18.14
N ALA A 102 -9.50 6.52 -17.86
CA ALA A 102 -10.11 7.43 -18.84
C ALA A 102 -9.08 8.26 -19.64
N GLU A 103 -7.79 8.21 -19.25
CA GLU A 103 -6.74 9.07 -19.84
C GLU A 103 -6.11 8.46 -21.10
N GLN A 104 -6.94 7.94 -22.01
CA GLN A 104 -6.51 7.33 -23.28
C GLN A 104 -6.23 8.35 -24.37
N GLN A 105 -6.87 9.54 -24.30
CA GLN A 105 -6.77 10.54 -25.35
C GLN A 105 -5.44 11.28 -25.27
N PRO A 106 -4.74 11.43 -26.42
CA PRO A 106 -3.52 12.22 -26.43
C PRO A 106 -3.81 13.71 -26.19
N ASP A 107 -2.93 14.36 -25.46
CA ASP A 107 -2.91 15.82 -25.32
C ASP A 107 -2.50 16.53 -26.63
N ALA A 108 -2.44 17.86 -26.60
CA ALA A 108 -2.03 18.68 -27.76
C ALA A 108 -0.59 18.38 -28.26
N ARG A 109 0.22 17.64 -27.49
CA ARG A 109 1.58 17.22 -27.85
C ARG A 109 1.64 15.77 -28.33
N GLY A 110 0.48 15.08 -28.40
CA GLY A 110 0.38 13.68 -28.80
C GLY A 110 0.73 12.69 -27.68
N TYR A 111 0.78 13.11 -26.42
CA TYR A 111 1.02 12.26 -25.25
C TYR A 111 -0.31 11.81 -24.64
N ALA A 112 -0.50 10.51 -24.53
CA ALA A 112 -1.59 9.90 -23.77
C ALA A 112 -1.01 9.30 -22.47
N ALA A 113 -1.59 9.64 -21.32
CA ALA A 113 -1.10 9.16 -20.03
C ALA A 113 -1.31 7.65 -19.90
N ASN A 114 -2.45 7.14 -20.36
CA ASN A 114 -2.76 5.71 -20.34
C ASN A 114 -3.36 5.25 -21.69
N PRO A 115 -2.54 4.93 -22.69
CA PRO A 115 -3.05 4.43 -23.98
C PRO A 115 -3.83 3.11 -23.88
N ALA A 116 -3.55 2.29 -22.86
CA ALA A 116 -4.21 1.00 -22.65
C ALA A 116 -5.60 1.14 -22.01
N GLY A 117 -5.93 2.30 -21.43
CA GLY A 117 -7.21 2.55 -20.78
C GLY A 117 -7.53 1.54 -19.68
N SER A 118 -8.74 0.99 -19.71
CA SER A 118 -9.19 -0.04 -18.75
C SER A 118 -8.47 -1.39 -18.89
N GLY A 119 -7.69 -1.58 -19.95
CA GLY A 119 -6.82 -2.76 -20.13
C GLY A 119 -5.45 -2.62 -19.46
N TYR A 120 -5.16 -1.47 -18.86
CA TYR A 120 -3.93 -1.29 -18.10
C TYR A 120 -3.95 -2.12 -16.82
N VAL A 121 -2.86 -2.85 -16.59
CA VAL A 121 -2.57 -3.56 -15.35
C VAL A 121 -1.31 -2.97 -14.75
N ASP A 122 -1.38 -2.50 -13.51
CA ASP A 122 -0.22 -1.93 -12.85
C ASP A 122 0.80 -3.03 -12.53
N PRO A 123 1.98 -2.99 -13.13
CA PRO A 123 3.01 -4.01 -12.90
C PRO A 123 3.74 -3.85 -11.56
N GLY A 124 3.44 -2.82 -10.77
CA GLY A 124 4.06 -2.54 -9.49
C GLY A 124 5.58 -2.35 -9.57
N VAL A 125 6.28 -2.75 -8.50
CA VAL A 125 7.75 -2.65 -8.38
C VAL A 125 8.45 -3.37 -9.54
N GLY A 126 7.94 -4.51 -9.99
CA GLY A 126 8.53 -5.24 -11.11
C GLY A 126 8.55 -4.42 -12.40
N GLY A 127 7.47 -3.68 -12.67
CA GLY A 127 7.41 -2.76 -13.81
C GLY A 127 8.44 -1.62 -13.72
N PHE A 128 8.64 -1.09 -12.52
CA PHE A 128 9.69 -0.09 -12.28
C PHE A 128 11.10 -0.65 -12.56
N LEU A 129 11.34 -1.90 -12.24
CA LEU A 129 12.63 -2.56 -12.43
C LEU A 129 12.88 -3.05 -13.87
N THR A 130 11.89 -2.93 -14.77
CA THR A 130 12.05 -3.27 -16.19
C THR A 130 12.69 -2.13 -16.98
N GLU A 131 13.12 -2.42 -18.22
CA GLU A 131 13.79 -1.45 -19.11
C GLU A 131 12.96 -0.21 -19.45
N ARG A 132 11.65 -0.25 -19.25
CA ARG A 132 10.74 0.81 -19.71
C ARG A 132 10.73 2.06 -18.84
N ASN A 133 11.27 1.99 -17.63
CA ASN A 133 11.28 3.13 -16.69
C ASN A 133 12.55 3.96 -16.75
N LEU A 134 13.08 4.18 -17.93
CA LEU A 134 14.36 4.81 -18.17
C LEU A 134 14.26 6.33 -18.26
N LEU A 135 13.85 6.99 -17.20
CA LEU A 135 14.24 8.38 -16.99
C LEU A 135 15.61 8.48 -16.29
N SER A 136 16.06 7.43 -15.64
CA SER A 136 17.32 7.34 -14.92
C SER A 136 18.34 6.52 -15.72
N HIS A 137 19.60 6.89 -15.63
CA HIS A 137 20.76 6.33 -16.32
C HIS A 137 20.69 4.80 -16.55
N PRO A 138 20.75 4.35 -17.83
CA PRO A 138 20.55 2.93 -18.19
C PRO A 138 21.59 1.97 -17.62
N SER A 139 22.80 2.44 -17.30
CA SER A 139 23.95 1.54 -17.24
C SER A 139 24.28 0.95 -15.87
N ALA A 140 24.01 1.62 -14.75
CA ALA A 140 24.48 1.16 -13.44
C ALA A 140 23.37 0.56 -12.56
N VAL A 141 22.16 1.14 -12.58
CA VAL A 141 21.02 0.68 -11.78
C VAL A 141 20.42 -0.56 -12.44
N ASP A 142 20.31 -0.57 -13.77
CA ASP A 142 19.66 -1.63 -14.54
C ASP A 142 20.33 -3.01 -14.40
N ALA A 143 21.65 -3.08 -14.45
CA ALA A 143 22.35 -4.38 -14.40
C ALA A 143 22.17 -5.06 -13.03
N ARG A 144 22.02 -4.29 -11.94
CA ARG A 144 21.88 -4.82 -10.57
C ARG A 144 20.44 -5.17 -10.21
N TRP A 145 19.47 -4.36 -10.64
CA TRP A 145 18.08 -4.47 -10.21
C TRP A 145 17.18 -5.20 -11.22
N ARG A 146 17.51 -5.16 -12.50
CA ARG A 146 16.76 -5.86 -13.57
C ARG A 146 16.50 -7.35 -13.30
N PRO A 147 17.44 -8.14 -12.76
CA PRO A 147 17.18 -9.54 -12.42
C PRO A 147 16.04 -9.73 -11.42
N LEU A 148 15.75 -8.71 -10.60
CA LEU A 148 14.67 -8.75 -9.59
C LEU A 148 13.30 -8.39 -10.15
N ALA A 149 13.20 -7.92 -11.41
CA ALA A 149 11.94 -7.44 -11.99
C ALA A 149 10.86 -8.53 -12.01
N ALA A 150 11.21 -9.74 -12.47
CA ALA A 150 10.25 -10.83 -12.61
C ALA A 150 9.63 -11.27 -11.28
N GLU A 151 10.43 -11.37 -10.22
CA GLU A 151 9.96 -11.74 -8.88
C GLU A 151 9.18 -10.63 -8.18
N ASN A 152 9.30 -9.37 -8.64
CA ASN A 152 8.60 -8.21 -8.10
C ASN A 152 7.43 -7.74 -8.98
N MET A 153 7.13 -8.45 -10.07
CA MET A 153 5.98 -8.12 -10.92
C MET A 153 4.68 -8.24 -10.14
N GLY A 154 3.83 -7.23 -10.24
CA GLY A 154 2.56 -7.14 -9.52
C GLY A 154 2.68 -6.85 -8.01
N ARG A 155 3.89 -6.67 -7.48
CA ARG A 155 4.11 -6.34 -6.07
C ARG A 155 4.14 -4.85 -5.83
N PHE A 156 3.55 -4.42 -4.71
CA PHE A 156 3.53 -3.03 -4.24
C PHE A 156 4.16 -2.95 -2.86
N GLN A 157 4.83 -1.82 -2.59
CA GLN A 157 5.48 -1.61 -1.29
C GLN A 157 4.48 -1.78 -0.15
N VAL A 158 4.89 -2.46 0.91
CA VAL A 158 4.14 -2.57 2.16
C VAL A 158 4.12 -1.20 2.85
N PRO A 159 2.98 -0.51 2.89
CA PRO A 159 2.91 0.83 3.47
C PRO A 159 2.98 0.77 4.99
N THR A 160 3.38 1.87 5.61
CA THR A 160 3.16 2.06 7.04
C THR A 160 1.66 2.01 7.36
N LEU A 161 1.29 1.44 8.50
CA LEU A 161 -0.07 1.56 9.03
C LEU A 161 -0.25 2.74 9.98
N ARG A 162 0.80 3.52 10.23
CA ARG A 162 0.66 4.75 11.00
C ARG A 162 -0.30 5.70 10.29
N ASN A 163 -1.21 6.28 11.06
CA ASN A 163 -2.25 7.16 10.52
C ASN A 163 -3.18 6.51 9.49
N VAL A 164 -3.23 5.17 9.44
CA VAL A 164 -4.04 4.44 8.45
C VAL A 164 -5.52 4.81 8.48
N ASP A 165 -6.07 5.16 9.65
CA ASP A 165 -7.46 5.65 9.79
C ASP A 165 -7.58 7.18 9.95
N LYS A 166 -6.47 7.93 9.94
CA LYS A 166 -6.53 9.38 10.09
C LYS A 166 -7.30 10.02 8.94
N ARG A 167 -8.27 10.87 9.27
CA ARG A 167 -9.18 11.52 8.30
C ARG A 167 -9.28 13.01 8.60
N PRO A 168 -9.43 13.87 7.59
CA PRO A 168 -9.61 15.31 7.80
C PRO A 168 -10.95 15.63 8.48
N ASN A 169 -11.96 14.78 8.30
CA ASN A 169 -13.26 14.85 8.95
C ASN A 169 -13.93 13.47 8.98
N PRO A 170 -14.94 13.22 9.83
CA PRO A 170 -15.58 11.92 9.97
C PRO A 170 -16.29 11.39 8.72
N GLY A 171 -16.73 12.28 7.81
CA GLY A 171 -17.39 11.91 6.56
C GLY A 171 -16.43 11.59 5.42
N PHE A 172 -15.14 11.77 5.62
CA PHE A 172 -14.15 11.51 4.57
C PHE A 172 -13.99 10.00 4.32
N VAL A 173 -14.24 9.58 3.08
CA VAL A 173 -14.05 8.19 2.65
C VAL A 173 -12.61 8.01 2.20
N LYS A 174 -11.82 7.27 2.97
CA LYS A 174 -10.45 6.88 2.57
C LYS A 174 -10.50 5.76 1.53
N ALA A 175 -9.47 5.73 0.72
CA ALA A 175 -9.19 4.65 -0.21
C ALA A 175 -7.97 3.86 0.25
N TYR A 176 -8.02 2.54 0.14
CA TYR A 176 -6.97 1.61 0.53
C TYR A 176 -6.63 0.66 -0.61
N GLY A 177 -5.43 0.06 -0.54
CA GLY A 177 -4.81 -0.66 -1.64
C GLY A 177 -4.13 0.30 -2.61
N HIS A 178 -3.21 -0.20 -3.44
CA HIS A 178 -2.42 0.63 -4.37
C HIS A 178 -3.29 1.41 -5.37
N ASN A 179 -4.42 0.84 -5.78
CA ASN A 179 -5.35 1.44 -6.73
C ASN A 179 -6.61 2.03 -6.06
N GLY A 180 -6.66 2.07 -4.72
CA GLY A 180 -7.79 2.65 -3.98
C GLY A 180 -9.11 1.87 -4.09
N TYR A 181 -9.07 0.57 -4.37
CA TYR A 181 -10.26 -0.27 -4.50
C TYR A 181 -11.10 -0.29 -3.22
N PHE A 182 -10.47 -0.51 -2.05
CA PHE A 182 -11.20 -0.59 -0.78
C PHE A 182 -11.54 0.80 -0.23
N LYS A 183 -12.74 0.94 0.35
CA LYS A 183 -13.23 2.22 0.87
C LYS A 183 -13.36 2.26 2.40
N SER A 184 -12.96 1.19 3.08
CA SER A 184 -12.91 1.13 4.54
C SER A 184 -11.82 0.16 5.01
N LEU A 185 -11.35 0.34 6.25
CA LEU A 185 -10.44 -0.63 6.90
C LEU A 185 -11.11 -2.00 7.04
N LYS A 186 -12.40 -2.03 7.36
CA LYS A 186 -13.15 -3.31 7.47
C LYS A 186 -13.12 -4.06 6.15
N SER A 187 -13.32 -3.37 5.01
CA SER A 187 -13.34 -4.00 3.70
C SER A 187 -11.98 -4.64 3.33
N ILE A 188 -10.86 -3.95 3.59
CA ILE A 188 -9.53 -4.52 3.29
C ILE A 188 -9.17 -5.65 4.26
N VAL A 189 -9.54 -5.56 5.54
CA VAL A 189 -9.35 -6.66 6.51
C VAL A 189 -10.18 -7.88 6.11
N HIS A 190 -11.45 -7.68 5.71
CA HIS A 190 -12.31 -8.74 5.21
C HIS A 190 -11.75 -9.40 3.94
N PHE A 191 -11.18 -8.61 3.03
CA PHE A 191 -10.49 -9.13 1.85
C PHE A 191 -9.29 -10.00 2.24
N TYR A 192 -8.44 -9.57 3.18
CA TYR A 192 -7.32 -10.38 3.67
C TYR A 192 -7.80 -11.69 4.29
N ASN A 193 -8.95 -11.68 4.95
CA ASN A 193 -9.53 -12.85 5.56
C ASN A 193 -10.13 -13.82 4.53
N THR A 194 -10.74 -13.32 3.45
CA THR A 194 -11.70 -14.10 2.65
C THR A 194 -11.42 -14.16 1.15
N ARG A 195 -10.40 -13.46 0.62
CA ARG A 195 -10.09 -13.39 -0.82
C ARG A 195 -10.09 -14.76 -1.51
N ASP A 196 -9.53 -15.79 -0.85
CA ASP A 196 -9.36 -17.14 -1.40
C ASP A 196 -10.39 -18.12 -0.83
N VAL A 197 -11.37 -17.64 -0.06
CA VAL A 197 -12.46 -18.43 0.54
C VAL A 197 -13.78 -18.18 -0.18
N LEU A 198 -14.08 -16.90 -0.46
CA LEU A 198 -15.30 -16.53 -1.17
C LEU A 198 -15.16 -16.82 -2.67
N ARG A 199 -16.31 -17.04 -3.33
CA ARG A 199 -16.36 -17.22 -4.78
C ARG A 199 -15.87 -16.00 -5.54
N ARG A 200 -15.55 -16.16 -6.81
CA ARG A 200 -15.32 -15.02 -7.70
C ARG A 200 -16.65 -14.37 -8.07
N CYS A 201 -16.66 -13.02 -8.07
CA CYS A 201 -17.80 -12.24 -8.53
C CYS A 201 -18.00 -12.40 -10.04
N GLY A 202 -19.25 -12.42 -10.48
CA GLY A 202 -19.63 -12.12 -11.85
C GLY A 202 -19.61 -10.61 -12.14
N THR A 203 -19.88 -10.24 -13.38
CA THR A 203 -19.99 -8.82 -13.76
C THR A 203 -21.13 -8.14 -12.98
N SER A 204 -20.83 -7.01 -12.34
CA SER A 204 -21.81 -6.24 -11.53
C SER A 204 -22.51 -7.07 -10.45
N ASP A 205 -21.79 -7.98 -9.81
CA ASP A 205 -22.33 -8.86 -8.78
C ASP A 205 -22.68 -8.06 -7.52
N PRO A 206 -23.93 -8.09 -7.04
CA PRO A 206 -24.35 -7.36 -5.85
C PRO A 206 -23.70 -7.87 -4.55
N GLY A 207 -23.09 -9.06 -4.59
CA GLY A 207 -22.36 -9.65 -3.47
C GLY A 207 -20.89 -9.25 -3.38
N GLU A 208 -20.42 -8.33 -4.26
CA GLU A 208 -19.05 -7.86 -4.25
C GLU A 208 -18.67 -7.27 -2.89
N GLY A 209 -17.54 -7.71 -2.36
CA GLY A 209 -17.05 -7.26 -1.07
C GLY A 209 -17.69 -7.92 0.15
N THR A 210 -18.67 -8.82 -0.04
CA THR A 210 -19.38 -9.52 1.05
C THR A 210 -19.47 -11.03 0.84
N THR A 211 -19.92 -11.48 -0.32
CA THR A 211 -20.08 -12.91 -0.64
C THR A 211 -19.22 -13.35 -1.82
N CYS A 212 -18.55 -12.43 -2.47
CA CYS A 212 -17.60 -12.69 -3.54
C CYS A 212 -16.57 -11.59 -3.66
N TRP A 213 -15.44 -11.89 -4.32
CA TRP A 213 -14.43 -10.92 -4.71
C TRP A 213 -14.21 -10.98 -6.24
N PRO A 214 -14.05 -9.84 -6.91
CA PRO A 214 -13.61 -9.81 -8.30
C PRO A 214 -12.25 -10.50 -8.48
N PRO A 215 -11.87 -10.87 -9.70
CA PRO A 215 -10.54 -11.38 -9.94
C PRO A 215 -9.47 -10.34 -9.57
N PRO A 216 -8.28 -10.76 -9.13
CA PRO A 216 -7.16 -9.84 -8.90
C PRO A 216 -6.78 -9.12 -10.18
N GLU A 217 -6.31 -7.87 -10.07
CA GLU A 217 -5.77 -7.11 -11.19
C GLU A 217 -4.55 -7.80 -11.80
N SER A 218 -3.65 -8.32 -10.96
CA SER A 218 -2.52 -9.17 -11.36
C SER A 218 -2.42 -10.39 -10.47
N THR A 219 -2.17 -11.56 -11.07
CA THR A 219 -1.87 -12.81 -10.36
C THR A 219 -0.38 -13.06 -10.17
N ASP A 220 0.47 -12.22 -10.77
CA ASP A 220 1.92 -12.38 -10.70
C ASP A 220 2.42 -12.27 -9.26
N ASN A 221 3.18 -13.26 -8.82
CA ASN A 221 3.77 -13.30 -7.47
C ASN A 221 2.78 -13.06 -6.33
N MET A 222 1.50 -13.42 -6.51
CA MET A 222 0.44 -13.18 -5.53
C MET A 222 0.72 -13.88 -4.21
N ASN A 223 0.59 -13.14 -3.10
CA ASN A 223 0.76 -13.65 -1.76
C ASN A 223 -0.47 -14.47 -1.32
N THR A 224 -0.33 -15.78 -1.34
CA THR A 224 -1.35 -16.74 -0.88
C THR A 224 -1.01 -17.32 0.50
N LYS A 225 0.16 -16.99 1.06
CA LYS A 225 0.62 -17.51 2.34
C LYS A 225 0.07 -16.74 3.52
N PHE A 226 0.04 -15.40 3.43
CA PHE A 226 -0.30 -14.52 4.54
C PHE A 226 -1.60 -13.74 4.32
N VAL A 227 -2.22 -13.87 3.15
CA VAL A 227 -3.43 -13.14 2.75
C VAL A 227 -4.38 -14.08 2.02
N GLY A 228 -5.68 -13.93 2.28
CA GLY A 228 -6.75 -14.57 1.53
C GLY A 228 -7.52 -15.66 2.30
N ARG A 229 -6.97 -16.17 3.41
CA ARG A 229 -7.59 -17.24 4.20
C ARG A 229 -7.11 -17.19 5.64
N LEU A 230 -7.52 -16.19 6.42
CA LEU A 230 -7.07 -16.03 7.80
C LEU A 230 -7.96 -16.78 8.82
N GLY A 231 -9.19 -17.11 8.44
CA GLY A 231 -10.16 -17.81 9.31
C GLY A 231 -10.66 -16.97 10.47
N LEU A 232 -10.74 -15.64 10.29
CA LEU A 232 -11.23 -14.71 11.30
C LEU A 232 -12.75 -14.68 11.32
N SER A 233 -13.34 -14.52 12.52
CA SER A 233 -14.75 -14.14 12.68
C SER A 233 -14.95 -12.64 12.39
N ASP A 234 -16.22 -12.21 12.27
CA ASP A 234 -16.54 -10.78 12.10
C ASP A 234 -16.08 -9.94 13.29
N GLU A 235 -16.21 -10.47 14.50
CA GLU A 235 -15.73 -9.83 15.73
C GLU A 235 -14.21 -9.69 15.75
N GLU A 236 -13.49 -10.71 15.27
CA GLU A 236 -12.02 -10.66 15.15
C GLU A 236 -11.57 -9.64 14.10
N GLU A 237 -12.27 -9.54 12.96
CA GLU A 237 -12.01 -8.49 11.97
C GLU A 237 -12.29 -7.09 12.56
N ASN A 238 -13.37 -6.92 13.33
CA ASN A 238 -13.70 -5.65 13.99
C ASN A 238 -12.66 -5.29 15.06
N ALA A 239 -12.12 -6.26 15.78
CA ALA A 239 -11.05 -6.05 16.74
C ALA A 239 -9.75 -5.59 16.05
N LEU A 240 -9.38 -6.17 14.91
CA LEU A 240 -8.25 -5.72 14.09
C LEU A 240 -8.43 -4.27 13.63
N VAL A 241 -9.62 -3.91 13.14
CA VAL A 241 -9.94 -2.52 12.76
C VAL A 241 -9.76 -1.59 13.96
N SER A 242 -10.30 -1.95 15.13
CA SER A 242 -10.17 -1.16 16.35
C SER A 242 -8.71 -0.97 16.76
N PHE A 243 -7.89 -2.02 16.64
CA PHE A 243 -6.45 -1.90 16.88
C PHE A 243 -5.78 -0.95 15.88
N THR A 244 -6.02 -1.08 14.58
CA THR A 244 -5.39 -0.20 13.57
C THR A 244 -5.76 1.26 13.73
N GLN A 245 -6.91 1.57 14.30
CA GLN A 245 -7.32 2.94 14.66
C GLN A 245 -6.46 3.55 15.77
N THR A 246 -5.87 2.71 16.66
CA THR A 246 -4.95 3.19 17.70
C THR A 246 -3.64 3.75 17.16
N LEU A 247 -3.34 3.54 15.88
CA LEU A 247 -2.12 3.99 15.20
C LEU A 247 -2.21 5.44 14.69
N THR A 248 -3.30 6.14 14.99
CA THR A 248 -3.52 7.53 14.58
C THR A 248 -2.85 8.49 15.55
N ASP A 249 -1.97 9.35 15.04
CA ASP A 249 -1.25 10.37 15.80
C ASP A 249 -2.18 11.50 16.29
N GLY A 250 -1.78 12.14 17.40
CA GLY A 250 -2.47 13.28 18.00
C GLY A 250 -3.19 12.95 19.31
N VAL A 251 -3.01 11.74 19.86
CA VAL A 251 -3.57 11.35 21.18
C VAL A 251 -2.74 11.92 22.32
N MET A 252 -1.40 11.90 22.18
CA MET A 252 -0.50 12.55 23.13
C MET A 252 -0.15 13.95 22.65
N GLN A 253 -0.23 14.95 23.56
CA GLN A 253 0.40 16.24 23.36
C GLN A 253 1.92 16.09 23.55
N ARG A 254 2.70 16.73 22.69
CA ARG A 254 4.16 16.85 22.86
C ARG A 254 4.52 17.73 24.04
#